data_8f9a10c9b3939d8049e8bfcb1f9d79aa
#
_entry.id   8f9a10c9b3939d8049e8bfcb1f9d79aa
#
_cell.length_a   1.000
_cell.length_b   1.000
_cell.length_c   1.000
_cell.angle_alpha   90.00
_cell.angle_beta   90.00
_cell.angle_gamma   90.00
#
_symmetry.space_group_name_H-M   'P 1'
#
loop_
_entity.id
_entity.type
_entity.pdbx_description
1 polymer ?
#
loop_
_entity_poly.entity_id
_entity_poly.type
_entity_poly.pdbx_seq_one_letter_code
_entity_poly.pdbx_strand_id
1 'polypeptide(L)'
;MVETRPDKYSWQMKFNYNKLDAEGNPDTNWNTAIANLAFRKSLYYGLDLESYYARTNAINPLKCENNAYTMRGLCTTSDGTDYVDLVLDKLGIGDYNGETMVRLDADKFAEYKAQAIEELTAAGVTFPIQCDYYIASGNQTQADTAQVLKQAFSASLGDDFIVLNIKEYVSSFAQEVRIPHLFSIAISGWGADYGDPQNFMVQETYGNDNAYFSANYTFANELTEETAPELVETYKTFTDMVEKADAITDNMDNRYEAYADAEAYMIENVLSLPLYYNIHWQLTHVNDYSKIYSLYGIVSGYRYVNFETSKEPYTTEQYDAFEAAAN
;
A
#
# COMPACT_ATOMS: atom_id res chain seq x y z
N MET A 1 -7.21 25.24 -11.96
CA MET A 1 -7.14 24.12 -10.98
C MET A 1 -5.68 23.80 -10.78
N VAL A 2 -5.34 23.34 -9.61
CA VAL A 2 -3.96 22.96 -9.27
C VAL A 2 -3.94 21.50 -8.81
N GLU A 3 -2.83 20.83 -9.03
CA GLU A 3 -2.59 19.48 -8.51
C GLU A 3 -2.12 19.60 -7.06
N THR A 4 -2.67 18.77 -6.18
CA THR A 4 -2.30 18.82 -4.75
C THR A 4 -0.93 18.18 -4.52
N ARG A 5 -0.28 18.55 -3.42
CA ARG A 5 0.78 17.72 -2.82
C ARG A 5 0.19 16.40 -2.34
N PRO A 6 0.98 15.32 -2.23
CA PRO A 6 0.57 14.12 -1.52
C PRO A 6 0.06 14.46 -0.12
N ASP A 7 -1.02 13.82 0.29
CA ASP A 7 -1.42 13.90 1.70
C ASP A 7 -0.47 13.06 2.59
N LYS A 8 -0.77 13.01 3.89
CA LYS A 8 0.08 12.28 4.85
C LYS A 8 -0.06 10.76 4.81
N TYR A 9 -0.91 10.22 3.94
CA TYR A 9 -1.19 8.79 3.91
C TYR A 9 -0.50 8.10 2.75
N SER A 10 0.19 6.99 3.06
CA SER A 10 0.56 5.96 2.09
C SER A 10 -0.52 4.88 2.09
N TRP A 11 -1.07 4.59 0.92
CA TRP A 11 -2.15 3.63 0.75
C TRP A 11 -1.64 2.30 0.20
N GLN A 12 -2.15 1.20 0.74
CA GLN A 12 -1.66 -0.14 0.47
C GLN A 12 -2.84 -1.12 0.34
N MET A 13 -2.66 -2.16 -0.45
CA MET A 13 -3.54 -3.32 -0.48
C MET A 13 -3.03 -4.34 0.53
N LYS A 14 -3.82 -4.58 1.56
CA LYS A 14 -3.56 -5.59 2.58
C LYS A 14 -4.18 -6.90 2.18
N PHE A 15 -3.44 -7.98 2.35
CA PHE A 15 -3.89 -9.34 2.12
C PHE A 15 -4.30 -9.97 3.45
N ASN A 16 -5.52 -10.49 3.52
CA ASN A 16 -5.95 -11.28 4.68
C ASN A 16 -5.38 -12.70 4.57
N TYR A 17 -4.43 -13.03 5.41
CA TYR A 17 -3.78 -14.34 5.45
C TYR A 17 -4.54 -15.39 6.28
N ASN A 18 -5.58 -14.97 7.01
CA ASN A 18 -6.45 -15.85 7.79
C ASN A 18 -7.91 -15.56 7.50
N LYS A 19 -8.28 -15.63 6.21
CA LYS A 19 -9.68 -15.42 5.78
C LYS A 19 -10.55 -16.57 6.28
N LEU A 20 -11.73 -16.19 6.78
CA LEU A 20 -12.81 -17.12 7.17
C LEU A 20 -14.01 -16.97 6.21
N ASP A 21 -14.81 -18.01 6.13
CA ASP A 21 -16.14 -17.96 5.52
C ASP A 21 -17.19 -17.37 6.49
N ALA A 22 -18.44 -17.26 6.04
CA ALA A 22 -19.53 -16.71 6.85
C ALA A 22 -19.89 -17.59 8.07
N GLU A 23 -19.53 -18.85 8.05
CA GLU A 23 -19.70 -19.83 9.11
C GLU A 23 -18.53 -19.87 10.10
N GLY A 24 -17.46 -19.10 9.82
CA GLY A 24 -16.26 -19.01 10.64
C GLY A 24 -15.22 -20.11 10.38
N ASN A 25 -15.33 -20.84 9.26
CA ASN A 25 -14.32 -21.82 8.88
C ASN A 25 -13.24 -21.16 8.00
N PRO A 26 -11.98 -21.66 8.02
CA PRO A 26 -10.92 -21.15 7.14
C PRO A 26 -11.28 -21.30 5.67
N ASP A 27 -11.16 -20.22 4.88
CA ASP A 27 -11.17 -20.27 3.41
C ASP A 27 -9.84 -20.84 2.92
N THR A 28 -9.74 -22.16 2.89
CA THR A 28 -8.49 -22.85 2.58
C THR A 28 -7.98 -22.54 1.18
N ASN A 29 -8.88 -22.31 0.20
CA ASN A 29 -8.49 -21.99 -1.17
C ASN A 29 -7.78 -20.64 -1.25
N TRP A 30 -8.37 -19.59 -0.64
CA TRP A 30 -7.76 -18.26 -0.56
C TRP A 30 -6.49 -18.27 0.31
N ASN A 31 -6.56 -18.86 1.52
CA ASN A 31 -5.45 -18.82 2.47
C ASN A 31 -4.20 -19.53 1.93
N THR A 32 -4.37 -20.66 1.23
CA THR A 32 -3.27 -21.34 0.56
C THR A 32 -2.72 -20.53 -0.61
N ALA A 33 -3.60 -19.92 -1.42
CA ALA A 33 -3.18 -19.12 -2.55
C ALA A 33 -2.39 -17.88 -2.10
N ILE A 34 -2.90 -17.13 -1.12
CA ILE A 34 -2.24 -15.88 -0.68
C ILE A 34 -0.96 -16.15 0.14
N ALA A 35 -0.81 -17.30 0.76
CA ALA A 35 0.44 -17.71 1.40
C ALA A 35 1.55 -18.02 0.39
N ASN A 36 1.22 -18.38 -0.86
CA ASN A 36 2.18 -18.69 -1.91
C ASN A 36 2.88 -17.43 -2.44
N LEU A 37 4.22 -17.43 -2.42
CA LEU A 37 5.00 -16.27 -2.84
C LEU A 37 4.86 -15.97 -4.35
N ALA A 38 4.84 -17.01 -5.20
CA ALA A 38 4.71 -16.81 -6.64
C ALA A 38 3.33 -16.19 -6.98
N PHE A 39 2.27 -16.56 -6.27
CA PHE A 39 0.96 -15.93 -6.40
C PHE A 39 1.01 -14.45 -6.03
N ARG A 40 1.60 -14.08 -4.88
CA ARG A 40 1.75 -12.66 -4.49
C ARG A 40 2.61 -11.87 -5.47
N LYS A 41 3.71 -12.45 -5.96
CA LYS A 41 4.58 -11.82 -6.98
C LYS A 41 3.86 -11.64 -8.31
N SER A 42 2.98 -12.55 -8.70
CA SER A 42 2.16 -12.36 -9.90
C SER A 42 1.21 -11.15 -9.77
N LEU A 43 0.65 -10.92 -8.58
CA LEU A 43 -0.15 -9.70 -8.31
C LEU A 43 0.74 -8.45 -8.37
N TYR A 44 1.92 -8.49 -7.78
CA TYR A 44 2.84 -7.35 -7.74
C TYR A 44 3.28 -6.91 -9.16
N TYR A 45 3.73 -7.85 -10.00
CA TYR A 45 4.25 -7.55 -11.33
C TYR A 45 3.17 -7.41 -12.39
N GLY A 46 1.97 -7.95 -12.18
CA GLY A 46 0.92 -8.00 -13.19
C GLY A 46 -0.22 -7.00 -13.03
N LEU A 47 -0.54 -6.56 -11.80
CA LEU A 47 -1.74 -5.77 -11.56
C LEU A 47 -1.53 -4.30 -11.97
N ASP A 48 -2.10 -3.90 -13.11
CA ASP A 48 -2.14 -2.51 -13.56
C ASP A 48 -3.31 -1.76 -12.92
N LEU A 49 -3.00 -0.70 -12.19
CA LEU A 49 -3.95 0.13 -11.44
C LEU A 49 -4.06 1.57 -11.97
N GLU A 50 -3.54 1.88 -13.14
CA GLU A 50 -3.64 3.23 -13.70
C GLU A 50 -5.09 3.71 -13.76
N SER A 51 -6.01 2.87 -14.25
CA SER A 51 -7.44 3.18 -14.31
C SER A 51 -8.07 3.42 -12.93
N TYR A 52 -7.59 2.72 -11.91
CA TYR A 52 -8.00 2.93 -10.53
C TYR A 52 -7.50 4.27 -9.99
N TYR A 53 -6.24 4.63 -10.25
CA TYR A 53 -5.67 5.92 -9.86
C TYR A 53 -6.33 7.10 -10.58
N ALA A 54 -6.78 6.90 -11.83
CA ALA A 54 -7.54 7.91 -12.59
C ALA A 54 -8.86 8.31 -11.91
N ARG A 55 -9.38 7.52 -10.97
CA ARG A 55 -10.54 7.90 -10.14
C ARG A 55 -10.22 9.06 -9.18
N THR A 56 -8.97 9.19 -8.77
CA THR A 56 -8.49 10.24 -7.88
C THR A 56 -7.81 11.36 -8.67
N ASN A 57 -6.91 11.02 -9.59
CA ASN A 57 -6.20 11.95 -10.45
C ASN A 57 -6.45 11.61 -11.93
N ALA A 58 -7.48 12.19 -12.52
CA ALA A 58 -7.87 11.89 -13.89
C ALA A 58 -6.91 12.45 -14.96
N ILE A 59 -6.04 13.39 -14.60
CA ILE A 59 -5.11 14.05 -15.53
C ILE A 59 -3.76 13.34 -15.53
N ASN A 60 -3.24 13.04 -14.34
CA ASN A 60 -1.93 12.42 -14.13
C ASN A 60 -2.06 11.18 -13.21
N PRO A 61 -2.78 10.12 -13.60
CA PRO A 61 -3.06 8.99 -12.71
C PRO A 61 -1.80 8.34 -12.15
N LEU A 62 -0.79 8.14 -12.98
CA LEU A 62 0.46 7.49 -12.59
C LEU A 62 1.27 8.28 -11.54
N LYS A 63 1.07 9.62 -11.44
CA LYS A 63 1.69 10.43 -10.39
C LYS A 63 1.25 10.00 -8.99
N CYS A 64 0.12 9.31 -8.88
CA CYS A 64 -0.33 8.74 -7.61
C CYS A 64 0.46 7.49 -7.20
N GLU A 65 1.18 6.81 -8.11
CA GLU A 65 1.87 5.56 -7.79
C GLU A 65 2.83 5.73 -6.61
N ASN A 66 2.74 4.81 -5.65
CA ASN A 66 3.68 4.67 -4.57
C ASN A 66 4.22 3.24 -4.54
N ASN A 67 5.53 3.10 -4.63
CA ASN A 67 6.21 1.80 -4.63
C ASN A 67 6.88 1.47 -3.29
N ALA A 68 6.62 2.28 -2.25
CA ALA A 68 7.07 2.06 -0.88
C ALA A 68 5.88 2.01 0.10
N TYR A 69 6.06 1.44 1.27
CA TYR A 69 5.06 1.51 2.35
C TYR A 69 5.09 2.84 3.08
N THR A 70 6.26 3.43 3.18
CA THR A 70 6.48 4.77 3.71
C THR A 70 6.08 5.83 2.69
N MET A 71 6.36 7.07 2.99
CA MET A 71 6.01 8.18 2.13
C MET A 71 7.19 9.12 1.96
N ARG A 72 7.27 9.75 0.78
CA ARG A 72 8.27 10.80 0.51
C ARG A 72 8.15 11.96 1.49
N GLY A 73 9.28 12.50 1.87
CA GLY A 73 9.36 13.59 2.83
C GLY A 73 9.15 13.17 4.28
N LEU A 74 9.08 11.88 4.58
CA LEU A 74 8.99 11.38 5.96
C LEU A 74 10.25 11.72 6.76
N CYS A 75 11.41 11.39 6.21
CA CYS A 75 12.73 11.71 6.74
C CYS A 75 13.78 11.67 5.64
N THR A 76 14.93 12.28 5.91
CA THR A 76 16.07 12.34 4.99
C THR A 76 17.35 11.98 5.73
N THR A 77 18.30 11.40 5.01
CA THR A 77 19.66 11.18 5.50
C THR A 77 20.41 12.50 5.67
N SER A 78 21.59 12.45 6.28
CA SER A 78 22.42 13.64 6.54
C SER A 78 22.90 14.35 5.26
N ASP A 79 22.95 13.67 4.12
CA ASP A 79 23.27 14.23 2.81
C ASP A 79 22.06 14.77 2.05
N GLY A 80 20.84 14.62 2.61
CA GLY A 80 19.59 15.12 2.02
C GLY A 80 18.85 14.10 1.17
N THR A 81 19.30 12.84 1.08
CA THR A 81 18.59 11.78 0.35
C THR A 81 17.27 11.43 1.06
N ASP A 82 16.17 11.42 0.34
CA ASP A 82 14.88 10.99 0.88
C ASP A 82 14.89 9.49 1.21
N TYR A 83 14.27 9.11 2.31
CA TYR A 83 14.22 7.73 2.76
C TYR A 83 13.61 6.77 1.69
N VAL A 84 12.59 7.23 0.96
CA VAL A 84 11.98 6.42 -0.09
C VAL A 84 12.98 6.09 -1.21
N ASP A 85 13.92 7.01 -1.52
CA ASP A 85 14.95 6.72 -2.52
C ASP A 85 15.87 5.58 -2.08
N LEU A 86 16.20 5.48 -0.78
CA LEU A 86 16.96 4.32 -0.26
C LEU A 86 16.20 3.00 -0.49
N VAL A 87 14.89 2.99 -0.27
CA VAL A 87 14.05 1.80 -0.50
C VAL A 87 14.01 1.43 -1.98
N LEU A 88 13.77 2.41 -2.87
CA LEU A 88 13.71 2.18 -4.31
C LEU A 88 15.05 1.70 -4.89
N ASP A 89 16.16 2.24 -4.42
CA ASP A 89 17.51 1.81 -4.80
C ASP A 89 17.76 0.34 -4.43
N LYS A 90 17.34 -0.08 -3.22
CA LYS A 90 17.45 -1.49 -2.79
C LYS A 90 16.59 -2.43 -3.62
N LEU A 91 15.43 -1.99 -4.03
CA LEU A 91 14.52 -2.74 -4.91
C LEU A 91 15.00 -2.75 -6.38
N GLY A 92 15.92 -1.88 -6.75
CA GLY A 92 16.41 -1.71 -8.12
C GLY A 92 15.32 -1.20 -9.07
N ILE A 93 14.34 -0.46 -8.56
CA ILE A 93 13.28 0.15 -9.35
C ILE A 93 13.46 1.67 -9.38
N GLY A 94 13.09 2.28 -10.51
CA GLY A 94 13.06 3.74 -10.62
C GLY A 94 11.88 4.36 -9.90
N ASP A 95 11.88 5.68 -9.88
CA ASP A 95 10.73 6.45 -9.47
C ASP A 95 9.72 6.61 -10.63
N TYR A 96 8.62 7.32 -10.36
CA TYR A 96 7.61 7.69 -11.34
C TYR A 96 8.22 8.25 -12.65
N ASN A 97 7.85 7.63 -13.79
CA ASN A 97 8.35 8.01 -15.12
C ASN A 97 7.29 8.64 -16.03
N GLY A 98 6.03 8.63 -15.63
CA GLY A 98 4.91 9.21 -16.38
C GLY A 98 4.39 8.37 -17.54
N GLU A 99 4.96 7.21 -17.80
CA GLU A 99 4.62 6.36 -18.96
C GLU A 99 3.86 5.09 -18.55
N THR A 100 4.34 4.39 -17.54
CA THR A 100 3.75 3.15 -17.02
C THR A 100 3.98 3.05 -15.52
N MET A 101 3.21 2.24 -14.84
CA MET A 101 3.51 1.86 -13.46
C MET A 101 4.88 1.16 -13.40
N VAL A 102 5.75 1.65 -12.53
CA VAL A 102 7.18 1.27 -12.49
C VAL A 102 7.40 -0.19 -12.14
N ARG A 103 6.51 -0.78 -11.31
CA ARG A 103 6.62 -2.18 -10.86
C ARG A 103 6.14 -3.21 -11.89
N LEU A 104 5.43 -2.79 -12.95
CA LEU A 104 4.89 -3.73 -13.93
C LEU A 104 6.02 -4.37 -14.76
N ASP A 105 5.96 -5.69 -14.88
CA ASP A 105 6.92 -6.50 -15.65
C ASP A 105 6.19 -7.72 -16.21
N ALA A 106 5.91 -7.68 -17.52
CA ALA A 106 5.12 -8.71 -18.19
C ALA A 106 5.80 -10.07 -18.20
N ASP A 107 7.14 -10.12 -18.27
CA ASP A 107 7.89 -11.37 -18.29
C ASP A 107 7.88 -12.02 -16.90
N LYS A 108 8.15 -11.24 -15.85
CA LYS A 108 8.05 -11.71 -14.46
C LYS A 108 6.61 -12.10 -14.10
N PHE A 109 5.63 -11.33 -14.54
CA PHE A 109 4.22 -11.70 -14.33
C PHE A 109 3.91 -13.07 -14.94
N ALA A 110 4.30 -13.29 -16.20
CA ALA A 110 4.04 -14.57 -16.87
C ALA A 110 4.76 -15.74 -16.17
N GLU A 111 6.01 -15.54 -15.75
CA GLU A 111 6.79 -16.52 -14.99
C GLU A 111 6.12 -16.86 -13.65
N TYR A 112 5.85 -15.86 -12.81
CA TYR A 112 5.27 -16.09 -11.49
C TYR A 112 3.82 -16.60 -11.56
N LYS A 113 3.02 -16.17 -12.54
CA LYS A 113 1.67 -16.72 -12.77
C LYS A 113 1.74 -18.21 -13.09
N ALA A 114 2.64 -18.63 -13.98
CA ALA A 114 2.82 -20.03 -14.34
C ALA A 114 3.28 -20.87 -13.14
N GLN A 115 4.28 -20.37 -12.40
CA GLN A 115 4.76 -21.02 -11.18
C GLN A 115 3.64 -21.14 -10.13
N ALA A 116 2.89 -20.08 -9.88
CA ALA A 116 1.78 -20.09 -8.92
C ALA A 116 0.71 -21.13 -9.31
N ILE A 117 0.35 -21.21 -10.59
CA ILE A 117 -0.63 -22.20 -11.07
C ILE A 117 -0.12 -23.62 -10.82
N GLU A 118 1.13 -23.92 -11.11
CA GLU A 118 1.73 -25.23 -10.89
C GLU A 118 1.75 -25.60 -9.39
N GLU A 119 2.32 -24.74 -8.55
CA GLU A 119 2.46 -24.99 -7.10
C GLU A 119 1.10 -25.10 -6.40
N LEU A 120 0.17 -24.17 -6.72
CA LEU A 120 -1.14 -24.14 -6.08
C LEU A 120 -2.05 -25.29 -6.55
N THR A 121 -1.95 -25.70 -7.82
CA THR A 121 -2.68 -26.89 -8.30
C THR A 121 -2.16 -28.13 -7.59
N ALA A 122 -0.85 -28.26 -7.40
CA ALA A 122 -0.26 -29.37 -6.63
C ALA A 122 -0.69 -29.37 -5.15
N ALA A 123 -0.95 -28.18 -4.59
CA ALA A 123 -1.48 -28.00 -3.23
C ALA A 123 -3.03 -28.20 -3.15
N GLY A 124 -3.71 -28.50 -4.26
CA GLY A 124 -5.15 -28.74 -4.30
C GLY A 124 -6.02 -27.48 -4.38
N VAL A 125 -5.41 -26.33 -4.66
CA VAL A 125 -6.13 -25.06 -4.87
C VAL A 125 -6.86 -25.10 -6.21
N THR A 126 -8.07 -24.55 -6.25
CA THR A 126 -8.89 -24.45 -7.46
C THR A 126 -8.89 -23.04 -8.03
N PHE A 127 -8.79 -22.92 -9.35
CA PHE A 127 -8.85 -21.67 -10.08
C PHE A 127 -10.22 -21.46 -10.74
N PRO A 128 -10.68 -20.21 -10.94
CA PRO A 128 -10.01 -18.97 -10.51
C PRO A 128 -10.11 -18.75 -9.00
N ILE A 129 -9.06 -18.14 -8.42
CA ILE A 129 -9.05 -17.73 -7.02
C ILE A 129 -10.15 -16.70 -6.78
N GLN A 130 -10.97 -16.89 -5.76
CA GLN A 130 -12.04 -15.96 -5.38
C GLN A 130 -11.52 -14.91 -4.41
N CYS A 131 -11.48 -13.65 -4.84
CA CYS A 131 -10.96 -12.52 -4.08
C CYS A 131 -12.11 -11.61 -3.65
N ASP A 132 -12.49 -11.62 -2.37
CA ASP A 132 -13.58 -10.82 -1.84
C ASP A 132 -13.11 -9.44 -1.39
N TYR A 133 -13.72 -8.40 -1.95
CA TYR A 133 -13.49 -6.99 -1.64
C TYR A 133 -14.78 -6.34 -1.17
N TYR A 134 -14.78 -5.70 0.01
CA TYR A 134 -15.98 -5.16 0.63
C TYR A 134 -16.09 -3.66 0.53
N ILE A 135 -17.29 -3.16 0.23
CA ILE A 135 -17.65 -1.75 0.14
C ILE A 135 -18.86 -1.43 1.04
N ALA A 136 -19.04 -0.16 1.40
CA ALA A 136 -20.23 0.26 2.13
C ALA A 136 -21.47 0.24 1.22
N SER A 137 -22.53 -0.44 1.67
CA SER A 137 -23.82 -0.49 0.96
C SER A 137 -24.39 0.91 0.75
N GLY A 138 -24.90 1.19 -0.44
CA GLY A 138 -25.45 2.48 -0.80
C GLY A 138 -24.41 3.59 -1.07
N ASN A 139 -23.12 3.31 -0.98
CA ASN A 139 -22.07 4.27 -1.34
C ASN A 139 -21.71 4.14 -2.83
N GLN A 140 -22.35 4.95 -3.68
CA GLN A 140 -22.15 4.89 -5.13
C GLN A 140 -20.69 5.14 -5.54
N THR A 141 -19.99 6.06 -4.87
CA THR A 141 -18.58 6.35 -5.19
C THR A 141 -17.69 5.12 -4.94
N GLN A 142 -17.90 4.40 -3.82
CA GLN A 142 -17.17 3.17 -3.56
C GLN A 142 -17.55 2.06 -4.55
N ALA A 143 -18.84 1.96 -4.92
CA ALA A 143 -19.30 0.98 -5.89
C ALA A 143 -18.64 1.20 -7.27
N ASP A 144 -18.66 2.44 -7.77
CA ASP A 144 -18.01 2.78 -9.05
C ASP A 144 -16.51 2.50 -9.02
N THR A 145 -15.83 2.87 -7.93
CA THR A 145 -14.39 2.63 -7.76
C THR A 145 -14.06 1.14 -7.67
N ALA A 146 -14.89 0.37 -6.97
CA ALA A 146 -14.73 -1.09 -6.87
C ALA A 146 -14.94 -1.79 -8.23
N GLN A 147 -15.86 -1.28 -9.07
CA GLN A 147 -16.03 -1.80 -10.43
C GLN A 147 -14.79 -1.54 -11.30
N VAL A 148 -14.16 -0.37 -11.18
CA VAL A 148 -12.89 -0.09 -11.87
C VAL A 148 -11.79 -1.02 -11.38
N LEU A 149 -11.68 -1.24 -10.06
CA LEU A 149 -10.72 -2.19 -9.50
C LEU A 149 -10.95 -3.62 -10.02
N LYS A 150 -12.21 -4.06 -10.07
CA LYS A 150 -12.58 -5.37 -10.64
C LYS A 150 -12.17 -5.48 -12.11
N GLN A 151 -12.40 -4.44 -12.90
CA GLN A 151 -11.98 -4.42 -14.30
C GLN A 151 -10.46 -4.46 -14.45
N ALA A 152 -9.72 -3.75 -13.57
CA ALA A 152 -8.26 -3.80 -13.55
C ALA A 152 -7.75 -5.22 -13.24
N PHE A 153 -8.32 -5.90 -12.25
CA PHE A 153 -8.00 -7.32 -11.97
C PHE A 153 -8.24 -8.22 -13.17
N SER A 154 -9.42 -8.12 -13.79
CA SER A 154 -9.80 -8.92 -14.96
C SER A 154 -8.87 -8.69 -16.14
N ALA A 155 -8.61 -7.42 -16.47
CA ALA A 155 -7.78 -7.04 -17.62
C ALA A 155 -6.30 -7.40 -17.43
N SER A 156 -5.76 -7.23 -16.22
CA SER A 156 -4.34 -7.42 -15.94
C SER A 156 -3.98 -8.87 -15.64
N LEU A 157 -4.81 -9.57 -14.86
CA LEU A 157 -4.47 -10.87 -14.30
C LEU A 157 -5.19 -12.03 -15.00
N GLY A 158 -6.38 -11.76 -15.56
CA GLY A 158 -7.25 -12.74 -16.23
C GLY A 158 -8.23 -13.41 -15.28
N ASP A 159 -9.49 -13.54 -15.73
CA ASP A 159 -10.58 -14.15 -14.96
C ASP A 159 -10.43 -15.67 -14.78
N ASP A 160 -9.51 -16.30 -15.49
CA ASP A 160 -9.10 -17.69 -15.32
C ASP A 160 -8.16 -17.90 -14.13
N PHE A 161 -7.49 -16.85 -13.68
CA PHE A 161 -6.52 -16.89 -12.59
C PHE A 161 -7.12 -16.39 -11.26
N ILE A 162 -7.70 -15.18 -11.28
CA ILE A 162 -8.30 -14.56 -10.08
C ILE A 162 -9.54 -13.73 -10.46
N VAL A 163 -10.59 -13.80 -9.64
CA VAL A 163 -11.81 -13.00 -9.82
C VAL A 163 -12.05 -12.15 -8.59
N LEU A 164 -12.14 -10.82 -8.77
CA LEU A 164 -12.51 -9.90 -7.71
C LEU A 164 -14.04 -9.89 -7.54
N ASN A 165 -14.51 -10.29 -6.35
CA ASN A 165 -15.91 -10.26 -5.96
C ASN A 165 -16.18 -9.03 -5.10
N ILE A 166 -17.08 -8.16 -5.55
CA ILE A 166 -17.51 -7.00 -4.76
C ILE A 166 -18.62 -7.46 -3.83
N LYS A 167 -18.40 -7.29 -2.53
CA LYS A 167 -19.34 -7.59 -1.45
C LYS A 167 -19.73 -6.29 -0.73
N GLU A 168 -20.82 -6.30 0.01
CA GLU A 168 -21.29 -5.12 0.73
C GLU A 168 -21.40 -5.38 2.24
N TYR A 169 -21.13 -4.32 3.03
CA TYR A 169 -21.49 -4.26 4.44
C TYR A 169 -22.42 -3.07 4.68
N VAL A 170 -23.22 -3.09 5.74
CA VAL A 170 -24.32 -2.13 5.95
C VAL A 170 -23.89 -0.96 6.85
N SER A 171 -23.29 -1.22 8.00
CA SER A 171 -23.01 -0.19 9.01
C SER A 171 -21.55 -0.03 9.36
N SER A 172 -20.80 -1.13 9.50
CA SER A 172 -19.42 -1.07 10.00
C SER A 172 -18.55 -2.14 9.36
N PHE A 173 -17.58 -1.71 8.54
CA PHE A 173 -16.56 -2.61 8.01
C PHE A 173 -15.85 -3.39 9.12
N ALA A 174 -15.52 -2.73 10.22
CA ALA A 174 -14.82 -3.38 11.31
C ALA A 174 -15.63 -4.52 11.95
N GLN A 175 -16.92 -4.29 12.22
CA GLN A 175 -17.75 -5.26 12.92
C GLN A 175 -18.29 -6.37 12.00
N GLU A 176 -18.66 -6.02 10.76
CA GLU A 176 -19.32 -6.93 9.87
C GLU A 176 -18.36 -7.73 8.97
N VAL A 177 -17.14 -7.22 8.75
CA VAL A 177 -16.20 -7.78 7.78
C VAL A 177 -14.83 -8.07 8.38
N ARG A 178 -14.21 -7.07 9.01
CA ARG A 178 -12.82 -7.17 9.46
C ARG A 178 -12.67 -8.12 10.66
N ILE A 179 -13.44 -7.92 11.73
CA ILE A 179 -13.41 -8.79 12.91
C ILE A 179 -13.81 -10.23 12.56
N PRO A 180 -14.81 -10.48 11.70
CA PRO A 180 -15.12 -11.85 11.23
C PRO A 180 -14.14 -12.37 10.14
N HIS A 181 -13.11 -11.62 9.73
CA HIS A 181 -12.10 -12.02 8.72
C HIS A 181 -12.65 -12.35 7.32
N LEU A 182 -13.76 -11.75 6.91
CA LEU A 182 -14.46 -12.16 5.68
C LEU A 182 -13.85 -11.67 4.36
N PHE A 183 -13.01 -10.64 4.39
CA PHE A 183 -12.40 -10.08 3.17
C PHE A 183 -11.16 -10.86 2.74
N SER A 184 -10.88 -10.84 1.44
CA SER A 184 -9.61 -11.32 0.87
C SER A 184 -8.57 -10.22 0.85
N ILE A 185 -8.96 -9.04 0.36
CA ILE A 185 -8.12 -7.85 0.29
C ILE A 185 -8.85 -6.64 0.87
N ALA A 186 -8.09 -5.72 1.45
CA ALA A 186 -8.57 -4.41 1.86
C ALA A 186 -7.57 -3.32 1.48
N ILE A 187 -8.05 -2.17 1.02
CA ILE A 187 -7.21 -1.00 0.78
C ILE A 187 -7.24 -0.15 2.04
N SER A 188 -6.09 0.04 2.65
CA SER A 188 -5.94 0.82 3.89
C SER A 188 -4.67 1.65 3.84
N GLY A 189 -4.68 2.82 4.48
CA GLY A 189 -3.56 3.75 4.53
C GLY A 189 -3.03 3.95 5.94
N TRP A 190 -1.75 4.29 6.02
CA TRP A 190 -1.11 4.75 7.26
C TRP A 190 -0.52 6.13 7.05
N GLY A 191 -0.71 6.99 8.02
CA GLY A 191 -0.06 8.31 8.08
C GLY A 191 0.79 8.38 9.34
N ALA A 192 2.06 8.70 9.19
CA ALA A 192 3.01 8.70 10.29
C ALA A 192 2.62 9.65 11.43
N ASP A 193 2.84 9.23 12.65
CA ASP A 193 2.70 10.07 13.85
C ASP A 193 3.96 10.91 14.11
N TYR A 194 5.11 10.48 13.60
CA TYR A 194 6.41 11.14 13.68
C TYR A 194 7.30 10.76 12.49
N GLY A 195 8.35 11.56 12.27
CA GLY A 195 9.25 11.42 11.11
C GLY A 195 10.33 10.35 11.29
N ASP A 196 9.92 9.09 11.41
CA ASP A 196 10.80 7.93 11.46
C ASP A 196 10.13 6.74 10.78
N PRO A 197 10.83 5.96 9.93
CA PRO A 197 10.28 4.79 9.24
C PRO A 197 9.70 3.73 10.18
N GLN A 198 10.17 3.69 11.41
CA GLN A 198 9.67 2.82 12.48
C GLN A 198 8.14 2.88 12.58
N ASN A 199 7.55 4.08 12.46
CA ASN A 199 6.11 4.27 12.61
C ASN A 199 5.28 3.51 11.55
N PHE A 200 5.85 3.26 10.37
CA PHE A 200 5.25 2.41 9.33
C PHE A 200 5.58 0.94 9.55
N MET A 201 6.85 0.62 9.72
CA MET A 201 7.32 -0.76 9.72
C MET A 201 6.81 -1.57 10.92
N VAL A 202 6.71 -0.95 12.10
CA VAL A 202 6.21 -1.63 13.31
C VAL A 202 4.76 -2.09 13.18
N GLN A 203 3.97 -1.47 12.31
CA GLN A 203 2.56 -1.83 12.08
C GLN A 203 2.38 -3.18 11.36
N GLU A 204 3.44 -3.69 10.76
CA GLU A 204 3.47 -4.92 9.96
C GLU A 204 4.21 -6.07 10.66
N THR A 205 4.79 -5.85 11.84
CA THR A 205 5.60 -6.86 12.54
C THR A 205 4.76 -8.04 13.02
N TYR A 206 5.36 -9.24 13.03
CA TYR A 206 4.78 -10.50 13.49
C TYR A 206 4.95 -10.67 15.00
N GLY A 207 3.94 -11.26 15.64
CA GLY A 207 3.98 -11.54 17.08
C GLY A 207 3.85 -10.31 17.97
N ASN A 208 3.48 -9.17 17.41
CA ASN A 208 3.27 -7.91 18.11
C ASN A 208 1.78 -7.54 18.07
N ASP A 209 1.09 -7.68 19.22
CA ASP A 209 -0.34 -7.37 19.33
C ASP A 209 -0.66 -5.88 19.09
N ASN A 210 0.33 -5.00 19.18
CA ASN A 210 0.20 -3.57 18.90
C ASN A 210 0.48 -3.23 17.42
N ALA A 211 0.94 -4.17 16.62
CA ALA A 211 1.13 -3.98 15.17
C ALA A 211 -0.24 -3.90 14.48
N TYR A 212 -0.63 -2.69 14.12
CA TYR A 212 -2.01 -2.41 13.68
C TYR A 212 -2.45 -3.25 12.49
N PHE A 213 -1.61 -3.38 11.46
CA PHE A 213 -1.97 -4.13 10.26
C PHE A 213 -1.88 -5.64 10.48
N SER A 214 -0.84 -6.11 11.16
CA SER A 214 -0.68 -7.54 11.47
C SER A 214 -1.78 -8.09 12.38
N ALA A 215 -2.33 -7.25 13.26
CA ALA A 215 -3.42 -7.64 14.17
C ALA A 215 -4.83 -7.42 13.57
N ASN A 216 -4.99 -6.54 12.54
CA ASN A 216 -6.33 -6.10 12.13
C ASN A 216 -6.64 -6.26 10.64
N TYR A 217 -5.65 -6.50 9.79
CA TYR A 217 -5.86 -6.57 8.35
C TYR A 217 -5.22 -7.80 7.72
N THR A 218 -3.93 -8.00 7.95
CA THR A 218 -3.24 -9.17 7.40
C THR A 218 -3.46 -10.40 8.25
N PHE A 219 -3.78 -10.23 9.54
CA PHE A 219 -3.90 -11.29 10.53
C PHE A 219 -2.66 -12.19 10.57
N ALA A 220 -1.49 -11.60 10.26
CA ALA A 220 -0.23 -12.30 10.26
C ALA A 220 0.09 -12.90 11.64
N ASN A 221 -0.31 -12.22 12.73
CA ASN A 221 -0.13 -12.69 14.11
C ASN A 221 -0.87 -14.01 14.42
N GLU A 222 -1.84 -14.40 13.59
CA GLU A 222 -2.61 -15.64 13.76
C GLU A 222 -2.04 -16.80 12.93
N LEU A 223 -1.04 -16.53 12.07
CA LEU A 223 -0.35 -17.55 11.31
C LEU A 223 0.53 -18.41 12.21
N THR A 224 0.63 -19.68 11.87
CA THR A 224 1.49 -20.65 12.57
C THR A 224 2.39 -21.39 11.60
N GLU A 225 3.48 -21.97 12.10
CA GLU A 225 4.36 -22.82 11.30
C GLU A 225 3.65 -24.06 10.74
N GLU A 226 2.51 -24.45 11.32
CA GLU A 226 1.68 -25.55 10.82
C GLU A 226 0.85 -25.13 9.59
N THR A 227 0.32 -23.90 9.60
CA THR A 227 -0.58 -23.42 8.56
C THR A 227 0.11 -22.76 7.38
N ALA A 228 1.22 -22.03 7.63
CA ALA A 228 1.95 -21.28 6.61
C ALA A 228 3.44 -21.10 6.97
N PRO A 229 4.25 -22.18 7.00
CA PRO A 229 5.63 -22.16 7.53
C PRO A 229 6.53 -21.12 6.84
N GLU A 230 6.51 -21.06 5.52
CA GLU A 230 7.36 -20.14 4.74
C GLU A 230 6.97 -18.68 4.97
N LEU A 231 5.67 -18.39 5.05
CA LEU A 231 5.18 -17.04 5.29
C LEU A 231 5.49 -16.58 6.72
N VAL A 232 5.36 -17.47 7.71
CA VAL A 232 5.74 -17.20 9.10
C VAL A 232 7.24 -16.90 9.21
N GLU A 233 8.08 -17.68 8.53
CA GLU A 233 9.53 -17.42 8.52
C GLU A 233 9.85 -16.06 7.86
N THR A 234 9.15 -15.73 6.76
CA THR A 234 9.29 -14.44 6.11
C THR A 234 8.92 -13.28 7.06
N TYR A 235 7.80 -13.40 7.77
CA TYR A 235 7.39 -12.40 8.73
C TYR A 235 8.32 -12.29 9.94
N LYS A 236 8.86 -13.40 10.44
CA LYS A 236 9.88 -13.40 11.50
C LYS A 236 11.15 -12.69 11.05
N THR A 237 11.63 -13.00 9.83
CA THR A 237 12.81 -12.35 9.27
C THR A 237 12.59 -10.83 9.14
N PHE A 238 11.45 -10.42 8.61
CA PHE A 238 11.08 -9.00 8.52
C PHE A 238 11.06 -8.34 9.91
N THR A 239 10.42 -8.99 10.88
CA THR A 239 10.33 -8.47 12.26
C THR A 239 11.72 -8.30 12.89
N ASP A 240 12.59 -9.29 12.74
CA ASP A 240 13.98 -9.22 13.19
C ASP A 240 14.76 -8.07 12.55
N MET A 241 14.51 -7.78 11.26
CA MET A 241 15.12 -6.64 10.58
C MET A 241 14.63 -5.31 11.16
N VAL A 242 13.32 -5.18 11.40
CA VAL A 242 12.73 -3.99 12.03
C VAL A 242 13.29 -3.78 13.44
N GLU A 243 13.39 -4.82 14.26
CA GLU A 243 13.94 -4.75 15.62
C GLU A 243 15.43 -4.35 15.62
N LYS A 244 16.21 -4.87 14.66
CA LYS A 244 17.62 -4.47 14.49
C LYS A 244 17.75 -3.01 14.09
N ALA A 245 16.92 -2.54 13.17
CA ALA A 245 16.90 -1.13 12.77
C ALA A 245 16.49 -0.23 13.93
N ASP A 246 15.49 -0.65 14.73
CA ASP A 246 15.02 0.11 15.90
C ASP A 246 16.07 0.24 17.00
N ALA A 247 16.94 -0.74 17.14
CA ALA A 247 18.05 -0.72 18.10
C ALA A 247 19.16 0.30 17.74
N ILE A 248 19.21 0.81 16.52
CA ILE A 248 20.17 1.84 16.09
C ILE A 248 19.69 3.21 16.56
N THR A 249 20.38 3.80 17.53
CA THR A 249 20.02 5.09 18.14
C THR A 249 21.12 6.15 18.06
N ASP A 250 22.31 5.78 17.64
CA ASP A 250 23.52 6.61 17.62
C ASP A 250 23.87 7.18 16.23
N ASN A 251 23.29 6.63 15.16
CA ASN A 251 23.49 7.06 13.78
C ASN A 251 22.19 6.94 12.98
N MET A 252 21.57 8.06 12.65
CA MET A 252 20.28 8.08 11.96
C MET A 252 20.39 7.60 10.51
N ASP A 253 21.48 7.85 9.80
CA ASP A 253 21.67 7.37 8.44
C ASP A 253 21.73 5.83 8.41
N ASN A 254 22.48 5.22 9.33
CA ASN A 254 22.53 3.76 9.49
C ASN A 254 21.16 3.18 9.89
N ARG A 255 20.41 3.91 10.72
CA ARG A 255 19.05 3.52 11.10
C ARG A 255 18.13 3.51 9.88
N TYR A 256 18.16 4.56 9.07
CA TYR A 256 17.33 4.66 7.86
C TYR A 256 17.72 3.61 6.82
N GLU A 257 19.00 3.36 6.62
CA GLU A 257 19.49 2.27 5.77
C GLU A 257 18.95 0.90 6.22
N ALA A 258 19.01 0.61 7.52
CA ALA A 258 18.53 -0.66 8.06
C ALA A 258 17.00 -0.80 7.93
N TYR A 259 16.24 0.28 8.10
CA TYR A 259 14.79 0.28 7.84
C TYR A 259 14.49 0.11 6.36
N ALA A 260 15.28 0.75 5.46
CA ALA A 260 15.11 0.58 4.03
C ALA A 260 15.39 -0.86 3.57
N ASP A 261 16.34 -1.56 4.20
CA ASP A 261 16.54 -3.00 3.98
C ASP A 261 15.31 -3.83 4.42
N ALA A 262 14.71 -3.50 5.57
CA ALA A 262 13.52 -4.18 6.06
C ALA A 262 12.31 -3.92 5.15
N GLU A 263 12.11 -2.67 4.72
CA GLU A 263 11.01 -2.30 3.84
C GLU A 263 11.16 -2.94 2.46
N ALA A 264 12.34 -2.90 1.87
CA ALA A 264 12.63 -3.57 0.61
C ALA A 264 12.38 -5.09 0.72
N TYR A 265 12.82 -5.74 1.80
CA TYR A 265 12.52 -7.16 2.05
C TYR A 265 11.01 -7.44 2.11
N MET A 266 10.24 -6.59 2.79
CA MET A 266 8.79 -6.70 2.86
C MET A 266 8.14 -6.60 1.48
N ILE A 267 8.59 -5.66 0.65
CA ILE A 267 8.08 -5.44 -0.71
C ILE A 267 8.49 -6.60 -1.64
N GLU A 268 9.73 -7.06 -1.60
CA GLU A 268 10.20 -8.19 -2.39
C GLU A 268 9.44 -9.48 -2.09
N ASN A 269 9.03 -9.68 -0.84
CA ASN A 269 8.20 -10.81 -0.42
C ASN A 269 6.70 -10.54 -0.55
N VAL A 270 6.31 -9.34 -1.01
CA VAL A 270 4.94 -8.90 -1.25
C VAL A 270 4.04 -9.23 -0.07
N LEU A 271 4.45 -8.84 1.15
CA LEU A 271 3.64 -9.05 2.37
C LEU A 271 2.36 -8.20 2.38
N SER A 272 2.36 -7.11 1.65
CA SER A 272 1.21 -6.32 1.18
C SER A 272 1.63 -5.67 -0.14
N LEU A 273 0.73 -4.96 -0.81
CA LEU A 273 1.06 -4.28 -2.07
C LEU A 273 1.02 -2.76 -1.85
N PRO A 274 2.14 -2.03 -1.97
CA PRO A 274 2.12 -0.57 -2.03
C PRO A 274 1.26 -0.11 -3.21
N LEU A 275 0.48 0.94 -3.04
CA LEU A 275 -0.44 1.40 -4.06
C LEU A 275 -0.21 2.84 -4.47
N TYR A 276 -0.66 3.80 -3.64
CA TYR A 276 -0.72 5.17 -4.10
C TYR A 276 -0.62 6.20 -2.98
N TYR A 277 -0.22 7.41 -3.39
CA TYR A 277 -0.45 8.66 -2.69
C TYR A 277 -1.76 9.29 -3.14
N ASN A 278 -2.45 9.95 -2.23
CA ASN A 278 -3.66 10.70 -2.59
C ASN A 278 -3.27 12.07 -3.16
N ILE A 279 -3.17 12.15 -4.48
CA ILE A 279 -2.88 13.37 -5.25
C ILE A 279 -4.08 13.62 -6.16
N HIS A 280 -4.65 14.82 -6.11
CA HIS A 280 -5.84 15.17 -6.90
C HIS A 280 -5.81 16.61 -7.38
N TRP A 281 -6.70 16.97 -8.30
CA TRP A 281 -6.85 18.33 -8.78
C TRP A 281 -7.95 19.08 -8.02
N GLN A 282 -7.63 20.31 -7.60
CA GLN A 282 -8.56 21.14 -6.85
C GLN A 282 -8.53 22.62 -7.27
N LEU A 283 -9.59 23.35 -6.92
CA LEU A 283 -9.55 24.81 -6.85
C LEU A 283 -9.11 25.19 -5.43
N THR A 284 -8.06 26.01 -5.32
CA THR A 284 -7.55 26.45 -4.03
C THR A 284 -7.32 27.95 -4.00
N HIS A 285 -7.59 28.56 -2.86
CA HIS A 285 -7.21 29.91 -2.50
C HIS A 285 -6.00 29.96 -1.58
N VAL A 286 -5.40 28.82 -1.30
CA VAL A 286 -4.30 28.64 -0.35
C VAL A 286 -3.03 28.25 -1.09
N ASN A 287 -1.92 28.94 -0.78
CA ASN A 287 -0.60 28.49 -1.15
C ASN A 287 -0.13 27.40 -0.16
N ASP A 288 -0.24 26.13 -0.56
CA ASP A 288 0.15 25.01 0.30
C ASP A 288 1.63 25.00 0.62
N TYR A 289 2.47 25.63 -0.20
CA TYR A 289 3.91 25.75 0.00
C TYR A 289 4.30 26.86 0.98
N SER A 290 3.37 27.78 1.32
CA SER A 290 3.59 28.79 2.35
C SER A 290 3.44 28.25 3.77
N LYS A 291 2.84 27.08 3.91
CA LYS A 291 2.64 26.43 5.20
C LYS A 291 3.96 25.87 5.74
N ILE A 292 4.13 25.93 7.06
CA ILE A 292 5.04 24.99 7.72
C ILE A 292 4.35 23.63 7.63
N TYR A 293 4.74 22.86 6.64
CA TYR A 293 4.12 21.56 6.34
C TYR A 293 4.75 20.49 7.22
N SER A 294 3.91 19.79 7.97
CA SER A 294 4.28 18.56 8.66
C SER A 294 3.51 17.41 8.04
N LEU A 295 4.22 16.43 7.52
CA LEU A 295 3.64 15.21 6.94
C LEU A 295 3.16 14.22 7.99
N TYR A 296 3.40 14.48 9.28
CA TYR A 296 3.12 13.55 10.36
C TYR A 296 2.49 14.23 11.57
N GLY A 297 1.88 13.40 12.41
CA GLY A 297 1.21 13.81 13.64
C GLY A 297 -0.24 14.26 13.44
N ILE A 298 -0.98 14.24 14.53
CA ILE A 298 -2.42 14.59 14.56
C ILE A 298 -2.68 16.01 14.04
N VAL A 299 -1.73 16.92 14.27
CA VAL A 299 -1.83 18.35 13.89
C VAL A 299 -1.18 18.67 12.55
N SER A 300 -0.84 17.67 11.74
CA SER A 300 -0.13 17.90 10.46
C SER A 300 -0.85 18.87 9.52
N GLY A 301 -2.18 18.92 9.53
CA GLY A 301 -2.98 19.85 8.71
C GLY A 301 -3.34 21.19 9.37
N TYR A 302 -2.98 21.43 10.62
CA TYR A 302 -3.49 22.55 11.42
C TYR A 302 -2.46 23.64 11.76
N ARG A 303 -1.34 23.67 11.05
CA ARG A 303 -0.31 24.71 11.25
C ARG A 303 -0.54 25.85 10.28
N TYR A 304 -1.24 26.89 10.74
CA TYR A 304 -1.62 28.05 9.94
C TYR A 304 -0.60 29.20 10.01
N VAL A 305 0.62 28.97 10.51
CA VAL A 305 1.68 29.98 10.55
C VAL A 305 2.17 30.26 9.13
N ASN A 306 2.23 31.53 8.75
CA ASN A 306 2.64 31.99 7.42
C ASN A 306 1.71 31.56 6.25
N PHE A 307 0.47 31.29 6.54
CA PHE A 307 -0.51 30.89 5.52
C PHE A 307 -0.75 32.03 4.53
N GLU A 308 -0.44 31.81 3.27
CA GLU A 308 -0.74 32.73 2.19
C GLU A 308 -2.04 32.34 1.50
N THR A 309 -2.93 33.30 1.34
CA THR A 309 -4.23 33.09 0.68
C THR A 309 -4.48 34.17 -0.36
N SER A 310 -5.25 33.84 -1.39
CA SER A 310 -5.71 34.77 -2.44
C SER A 310 -7.24 34.94 -2.42
N LYS A 311 -7.71 36.06 -2.91
CA LYS A 311 -9.16 36.27 -3.15
C LYS A 311 -9.67 35.43 -4.31
N GLU A 312 -8.85 35.24 -5.32
CA GLU A 312 -9.15 34.41 -6.48
C GLU A 312 -8.42 33.08 -6.37
N PRO A 313 -8.96 31.98 -6.93
CA PRO A 313 -8.25 30.70 -6.98
C PRO A 313 -6.90 30.85 -7.69
N TYR A 314 -5.87 30.21 -7.15
CA TYR A 314 -4.56 30.19 -7.80
C TYR A 314 -4.63 29.48 -9.16
N THR A 315 -3.86 30.01 -10.13
CA THR A 315 -3.63 29.33 -11.42
C THR A 315 -2.58 28.22 -11.27
N THR A 316 -2.52 27.32 -12.26
CA THR A 316 -1.49 26.28 -12.31
C THR A 316 -0.10 26.90 -12.32
N GLU A 317 0.14 27.93 -13.15
CA GLU A 317 1.45 28.59 -13.26
C GLU A 317 1.90 29.25 -11.94
N GLN A 318 0.94 29.81 -11.18
CA GLN A 318 1.25 30.39 -9.86
C GLN A 318 1.61 29.29 -8.86
N TYR A 319 0.91 28.17 -8.91
CA TYR A 319 1.13 27.06 -7.99
C TYR A 319 2.45 26.34 -8.27
N ASP A 320 2.77 26.13 -9.56
CA ASP A 320 4.05 25.56 -10.01
C ASP A 320 5.24 26.46 -9.57
N ALA A 321 5.03 27.80 -9.63
CA ALA A 321 6.04 28.73 -9.13
C ALA A 321 6.24 28.64 -7.61
N PHE A 322 5.18 28.39 -6.84
CA PHE A 322 5.29 28.15 -5.39
C PHE A 322 6.04 26.84 -5.09
N GLU A 323 5.77 25.79 -5.83
CA GLU A 323 6.47 24.51 -5.72
C GLU A 323 7.98 24.69 -6.00
N ALA A 324 8.31 25.36 -7.11
CA ALA A 324 9.70 25.59 -7.49
C ALA A 324 10.47 26.50 -6.50
N ALA A 325 9.76 27.37 -5.78
CA ALA A 325 10.38 28.24 -4.76
C ALA A 325 10.55 27.54 -3.40
N ALA A 326 9.86 26.42 -3.17
CA ALA A 326 9.90 25.67 -1.93
C ALA A 326 10.94 24.53 -1.93
N ASN A 327 11.36 24.10 -3.12
CA ASN A 327 12.39 23.10 -3.38
C ASN A 327 13.74 23.78 -3.61
#